data_27dcc4aa3ffd19afc8651899af83c81f
#
_entry.id   27dcc4aa3ffd19afc8651899af83c81f
#
_cell.length_a   1.000
_cell.length_b   1.000
_cell.length_c   1.000
_cell.angle_alpha   90.00
_cell.angle_beta   90.00
_cell.angle_gamma   90.00
#
_symmetry.space_group_name_H-M   'P 1'
#
loop_
_entity.id
_entity.type
_entity.pdbx_description
1 polymer ?
#
loop_
_entity_poly.entity_id
_entity_poly.type
_entity_poly.pdbx_seq_one_letter_code
_entity_poly.pdbx_strand_id
1 'polypeptide(L)'
;PFTTINRMDYFKSSNFFKDDIKPAYLLVTDQSYGLNLGMPARNKGVLTVGGNFFNIKDRYYQTRNFSVNDTADFTRFEGLSCVVGFERNTLNRKMYASKGSFLSIRTRFVSGNEVTNPGTLHSNAPTIKEWHQWWQVKMIYDNYFFRAGKYKLGFYAETNFSGQPFFNNYTATILQMPGFYPTQESKTLFLDNFHAPNYFGCGVRNIFSLRSNIDFRLEGYAFQPLQVVTKNDNEKAVFGDAFSARYFIASFSGIFHSPVGPVAMTLNYYDRKTKSFTVLFHIGYILFNKHALD
;
A
#
# COMPACT_ATOMS: atom_id res chain seq x y z
N PRO A 1 -19.59 -5.35 4.32
CA PRO A 1 -18.99 -6.08 3.20
C PRO A 1 -18.39 -5.11 2.17
N PHE A 2 -17.30 -5.49 1.53
CA PHE A 2 -16.79 -4.79 0.36
C PHE A 2 -16.18 -5.78 -0.63
N THR A 3 -16.16 -5.39 -1.89
CA THR A 3 -15.43 -6.08 -2.96
C THR A 3 -14.67 -5.01 -3.75
N THR A 4 -13.39 -5.22 -3.96
CA THR A 4 -12.55 -4.35 -4.78
C THR A 4 -11.86 -5.15 -5.87
N ILE A 5 -11.65 -4.51 -7.02
CA ILE A 5 -10.90 -5.08 -8.13
C ILE A 5 -9.85 -4.05 -8.55
N ASN A 6 -8.59 -4.42 -8.43
CA ASN A 6 -7.45 -3.63 -8.87
C ASN A 6 -6.79 -4.29 -10.07
N ARG A 7 -6.70 -3.55 -11.15
CA ARG A 7 -6.00 -3.96 -12.35
C ARG A 7 -4.75 -3.11 -12.54
N MET A 8 -3.60 -3.74 -12.71
CA MET A 8 -2.35 -3.08 -13.03
C MET A 8 -1.82 -3.62 -14.34
N ASP A 9 -1.64 -2.72 -15.30
CA ASP A 9 -1.13 -3.05 -16.62
C ASP A 9 0.32 -2.60 -16.73
N TYR A 10 1.14 -3.39 -17.42
CA TYR A 10 2.52 -3.04 -17.72
C TYR A 10 2.56 -2.22 -19.01
N PHE A 11 2.31 -0.92 -18.92
CA PHE A 11 2.50 -0.03 -20.06
C PHE A 11 3.95 0.48 -20.13
N LYS A 12 4.58 0.28 -21.27
CA LYS A 12 5.68 1.16 -21.69
C LYS A 12 5.05 2.50 -22.03
N SER A 13 5.57 3.59 -21.49
CA SER A 13 5.01 4.95 -21.51
C SER A 13 4.61 5.54 -22.88
N SER A 14 5.00 4.92 -23.99
CA SER A 14 4.70 5.38 -25.36
C SER A 14 3.51 4.66 -26.03
N ASN A 15 2.89 3.66 -25.39
CA ASN A 15 1.89 2.79 -26.02
C ASN A 15 0.47 2.98 -25.48
N PHE A 16 0.15 4.13 -24.92
CA PHE A 16 -1.18 4.41 -24.37
C PHE A 16 -2.33 4.31 -25.40
N PHE A 17 -2.00 4.37 -26.68
CA PHE A 17 -2.94 4.35 -27.82
C PHE A 17 -2.72 3.18 -28.79
N LYS A 18 -1.85 2.21 -28.47
CA LYS A 18 -1.71 1.00 -29.27
C LYS A 18 -2.53 -0.12 -28.61
N ASP A 19 -3.43 -0.70 -29.38
CA ASP A 19 -4.23 -1.88 -29.07
C ASP A 19 -3.37 -3.16 -28.94
N ASP A 20 -2.39 -3.17 -28.05
CA ASP A 20 -1.79 -4.41 -27.60
C ASP A 20 -2.78 -5.05 -26.61
N ILE A 21 -3.56 -5.99 -27.09
CA ILE A 21 -4.53 -6.79 -26.31
C ILE A 21 -3.75 -7.76 -25.39
N LYS A 22 -2.86 -7.22 -24.55
CA LYS A 22 -2.19 -8.04 -23.52
C LYS A 22 -3.07 -8.12 -22.30
N PRO A 23 -3.14 -9.29 -21.64
CA PRO A 23 -3.80 -9.40 -20.35
C PRO A 23 -3.13 -8.49 -19.30
N ALA A 24 -3.88 -8.10 -18.27
CA ALA A 24 -3.34 -7.32 -17.17
C ALA A 24 -2.17 -8.06 -16.51
N TYR A 25 -1.07 -7.36 -16.26
CA TYR A 25 0.08 -7.93 -15.57
C TYR A 25 -0.26 -8.41 -14.17
N LEU A 26 -1.14 -7.69 -13.48
CA LEU A 26 -1.62 -7.98 -12.15
C LEU A 26 -3.11 -7.64 -12.05
N LEU A 27 -3.89 -8.58 -11.57
CA LEU A 27 -5.31 -8.40 -11.24
C LEU A 27 -5.55 -8.91 -9.83
N VAL A 28 -5.81 -7.99 -8.90
CA VAL A 28 -6.14 -8.28 -7.51
C VAL A 28 -7.63 -8.11 -7.31
N THR A 29 -8.30 -9.15 -6.81
CA THR A 29 -9.70 -9.10 -6.39
C THR A 29 -9.76 -9.40 -4.90
N ASP A 30 -10.23 -8.44 -4.13
CA ASP A 30 -10.30 -8.51 -2.68
C ASP A 30 -11.75 -8.41 -2.21
N GLN A 31 -12.21 -9.41 -1.48
CA GLN A 31 -13.54 -9.48 -0.91
C GLN A 31 -13.45 -9.64 0.59
N SER A 32 -14.19 -8.83 1.34
CA SER A 32 -14.21 -8.91 2.80
C SER A 32 -15.62 -8.73 3.34
N TYR A 33 -15.95 -9.56 4.31
CA TYR A 33 -17.20 -9.56 5.07
C TYR A 33 -16.84 -9.54 6.55
N GLY A 34 -17.18 -8.46 7.25
CA GLY A 34 -16.79 -8.34 8.64
C GLY A 34 -17.67 -7.41 9.45
N LEU A 35 -17.50 -7.50 10.74
CA LEU A 35 -18.12 -6.65 11.73
C LEU A 35 -17.05 -6.01 12.62
N ASN A 36 -17.14 -4.70 12.78
CA ASN A 36 -16.27 -3.94 13.66
C ASN A 36 -17.12 -3.15 14.66
N LEU A 37 -16.79 -3.27 15.92
CA LEU A 37 -17.37 -2.51 17.01
C LEU A 37 -16.40 -1.39 17.39
N GLY A 38 -16.88 -0.14 17.32
CA GLY A 38 -16.11 1.05 17.72
C GLY A 38 -16.61 1.56 19.06
N MET A 39 -15.72 1.75 20.01
CA MET A 39 -16.00 2.34 21.32
C MET A 39 -15.25 3.66 21.44
N PRO A 40 -15.92 4.74 21.86
CA PRO A 40 -15.23 6.00 22.12
C PRO A 40 -14.23 5.84 23.25
N ALA A 41 -13.02 6.32 23.03
CA ALA A 41 -11.95 6.34 24.01
C ALA A 41 -11.60 7.78 24.40
N ARG A 42 -10.85 7.93 25.49
CA ARG A 42 -10.41 9.23 26.00
C ARG A 42 -9.70 10.04 24.91
N ASN A 43 -9.82 11.36 24.95
CA ASN A 43 -9.14 12.31 24.06
C ASN A 43 -9.50 12.17 22.57
N LYS A 44 -10.77 11.99 22.24
CA LYS A 44 -11.27 11.85 20.86
C LYS A 44 -10.71 10.63 20.12
N GLY A 45 -10.30 9.60 20.84
CA GLY A 45 -9.90 8.33 20.30
C GLY A 45 -11.10 7.39 20.10
N VAL A 46 -10.91 6.39 19.26
CA VAL A 46 -11.84 5.27 19.06
C VAL A 46 -11.05 3.98 19.23
N LEU A 47 -11.52 3.10 20.11
CA LEU A 47 -11.06 1.73 20.20
C LEU A 47 -11.94 0.87 19.31
N THR A 48 -11.35 0.08 18.44
CA THR A 48 -12.07 -0.81 17.52
C THR A 48 -11.68 -2.25 17.79
N VAL A 49 -12.70 -3.13 17.86
CA VAL A 49 -12.52 -4.58 17.90
C VAL A 49 -13.38 -5.18 16.80
N GLY A 50 -12.83 -6.07 16.00
CA GLY A 50 -13.57 -6.64 14.89
C GLY A 50 -13.03 -7.96 14.39
N GLY A 51 -13.84 -8.59 13.53
CA GLY A 51 -13.51 -9.81 12.82
C GLY A 51 -14.01 -9.76 11.39
N ASN A 52 -13.20 -10.26 10.47
CA ASN A 52 -13.51 -10.29 9.05
C ASN A 52 -13.22 -11.68 8.48
N PHE A 53 -14.12 -12.15 7.63
CA PHE A 53 -13.83 -13.18 6.65
C PHE A 53 -13.30 -12.49 5.37
N PHE A 54 -12.25 -13.00 4.78
CA PHE A 54 -11.68 -12.46 3.55
C PHE A 54 -11.46 -13.55 2.51
N ASN A 55 -11.49 -13.13 1.23
CA ASN A 55 -11.18 -13.94 0.07
C ASN A 55 -10.45 -13.05 -0.95
N ILE A 56 -9.16 -13.22 -1.03
CA ILE A 56 -8.26 -12.48 -1.92
C ILE A 56 -7.91 -13.40 -3.08
N LYS A 57 -8.01 -12.88 -4.30
CA LYS A 57 -7.71 -13.62 -5.53
C LYS A 57 -6.77 -12.77 -6.38
N ASP A 58 -5.57 -13.25 -6.56
CA ASP A 58 -4.52 -12.60 -7.33
C ASP A 58 -4.23 -13.38 -8.59
N ARG A 59 -4.26 -12.68 -9.74
CA ARG A 59 -3.77 -13.19 -11.01
C ARG A 59 -2.60 -12.34 -11.43
N TYR A 60 -1.47 -12.94 -11.73
CA TYR A 60 -0.23 -12.22 -12.00
C TYR A 60 0.69 -13.03 -12.91
N TYR A 61 1.61 -12.29 -13.56
CA TYR A 61 2.73 -12.90 -14.28
C TYR A 61 4.01 -12.65 -13.48
N GLN A 62 4.81 -13.67 -13.26
CA GLN A 62 6.08 -13.56 -12.52
C GLN A 62 7.20 -12.96 -13.38
N THR A 63 6.99 -12.85 -14.68
CA THR A 63 7.90 -12.24 -15.66
C THR A 63 7.20 -11.15 -16.46
N ARG A 64 7.99 -10.23 -17.01
CA ARG A 64 7.48 -9.18 -17.92
C ARG A 64 7.33 -9.67 -19.38
N ASN A 65 7.90 -10.82 -19.69
CA ASN A 65 7.85 -11.44 -21.00
C ASN A 65 6.72 -12.47 -21.05
N PHE A 66 5.50 -12.00 -21.32
CA PHE A 66 4.33 -12.84 -21.52
C PHE A 66 3.55 -12.37 -22.76
N SER A 67 2.76 -13.26 -23.33
CA SER A 67 1.97 -13.05 -24.54
C SER A 67 0.47 -13.07 -24.25
N VAL A 68 -0.34 -12.77 -25.25
CA VAL A 68 -1.81 -12.85 -25.18
C VAL A 68 -2.31 -14.26 -24.89
N ASN A 69 -1.56 -15.27 -25.34
CA ASN A 69 -1.94 -16.68 -25.19
C ASN A 69 -1.54 -17.28 -23.83
N ASP A 70 -0.74 -16.54 -23.04
CA ASP A 70 -0.32 -17.01 -21.74
C ASP A 70 -1.41 -16.79 -20.72
N THR A 71 -1.58 -17.77 -19.84
CA THR A 71 -2.44 -17.66 -18.66
C THR A 71 -1.61 -17.29 -17.45
N ALA A 72 -2.15 -16.36 -16.65
CA ALA A 72 -1.51 -15.89 -15.42
C ALA A 72 -1.48 -16.98 -14.35
N ASP A 73 -0.47 -16.93 -13.48
CA ASP A 73 -0.51 -17.64 -12.21
C ASP A 73 -1.67 -17.10 -11.36
N PHE A 74 -2.25 -17.95 -10.56
CA PHE A 74 -3.40 -17.63 -9.73
C PHE A 74 -3.15 -18.06 -8.29
N THR A 75 -3.23 -17.11 -7.37
CA THR A 75 -3.20 -17.38 -5.93
C THR A 75 -4.53 -16.92 -5.31
N ARG A 76 -5.14 -17.80 -4.54
CA ARG A 76 -6.29 -17.50 -3.69
C ARG A 76 -5.88 -17.64 -2.23
N PHE A 77 -6.14 -16.61 -1.46
CA PHE A 77 -5.95 -16.63 -0.02
C PHE A 77 -7.26 -16.29 0.67
N GLU A 78 -7.80 -17.21 1.44
CA GLU A 78 -9.06 -17.04 2.12
C GLU A 78 -8.98 -17.45 3.59
N GLY A 79 -9.69 -16.74 4.45
CA GLY A 79 -9.65 -17.03 5.86
C GLY A 79 -10.33 -15.99 6.73
N LEU A 80 -9.91 -15.95 7.98
CA LEU A 80 -10.42 -15.05 8.99
C LEU A 80 -9.31 -14.12 9.49
N SER A 81 -9.68 -12.89 9.81
CA SER A 81 -8.82 -11.98 10.53
C SER A 81 -9.56 -11.33 11.69
N CYS A 82 -8.89 -11.23 12.83
CA CYS A 82 -9.36 -10.49 14.00
C CYS A 82 -8.50 -9.24 14.17
N VAL A 83 -9.11 -8.12 14.50
CA VAL A 83 -8.42 -6.83 14.64
C VAL A 83 -8.80 -6.15 15.94
N VAL A 84 -7.80 -5.60 16.63
CA VAL A 84 -7.96 -4.66 17.72
C VAL A 84 -7.17 -3.42 17.34
N GLY A 85 -7.79 -2.26 17.42
CA GLY A 85 -7.15 -1.01 17.00
C GLY A 85 -7.56 0.17 17.87
N PHE A 86 -6.64 1.11 18.00
CA PHE A 86 -6.88 2.43 18.55
C PHE A 86 -6.58 3.48 17.49
N GLU A 87 -7.50 4.40 17.28
CA GLU A 87 -7.32 5.50 16.33
C GLU A 87 -7.71 6.83 17.00
N ARG A 88 -6.88 7.84 16.81
CA ARG A 88 -7.19 9.23 17.13
C ARG A 88 -6.88 10.10 15.93
N ASN A 89 -7.89 10.80 15.41
CA ASN A 89 -7.77 11.65 14.25
C ASN A 89 -8.27 13.06 14.56
N THR A 90 -7.36 14.03 14.50
CA THR A 90 -7.66 15.47 14.63
C THR A 90 -7.20 16.28 13.42
N LEU A 91 -6.86 15.57 12.32
CA LEU A 91 -6.46 16.22 11.08
C LEU A 91 -7.59 17.10 10.54
N ASN A 92 -7.22 18.28 10.05
CA ASN A 92 -8.18 19.25 9.54
C ASN A 92 -8.80 18.89 8.17
N ARG A 93 -8.22 17.93 7.44
CA ARG A 93 -8.69 17.49 6.12
C ARG A 93 -8.42 15.99 5.95
N LYS A 94 -9.26 15.33 5.14
CA LYS A 94 -9.07 13.89 4.79
C LYS A 94 -7.86 13.66 3.89
N MET A 95 -7.64 14.58 2.94
CA MET A 95 -6.47 14.56 2.06
C MET A 95 -5.73 15.88 2.21
N TYR A 96 -4.41 15.83 2.09
CA TYR A 96 -3.54 17.01 2.17
C TYR A 96 -3.76 17.83 3.44
N ALA A 97 -3.87 17.14 4.58
CA ALA A 97 -3.96 17.81 5.88
C ALA A 97 -2.76 18.74 6.11
N SER A 98 -2.96 19.80 6.85
CA SER A 98 -1.94 20.80 7.16
C SER A 98 -1.98 21.27 8.62
N LYS A 99 -2.81 20.60 9.44
CA LYS A 99 -2.97 20.86 10.87
C LYS A 99 -3.56 19.64 11.57
N GLY A 100 -3.21 19.46 12.83
CA GLY A 100 -3.71 18.36 13.67
C GLY A 100 -2.77 17.17 13.68
N SER A 101 -3.25 16.07 14.23
CA SER A 101 -2.50 14.83 14.35
C SER A 101 -3.37 13.62 14.08
N PHE A 102 -2.74 12.56 13.63
CA PHE A 102 -3.32 11.24 13.47
C PHE A 102 -2.42 10.23 14.17
N LEU A 103 -3.02 9.36 14.98
CA LEU A 103 -2.35 8.20 15.59
C LEU A 103 -3.25 7.00 15.36
N SER A 104 -2.70 5.96 14.79
CA SER A 104 -3.35 4.66 14.63
C SER A 104 -2.41 3.56 15.12
N ILE A 105 -2.89 2.71 15.99
CA ILE A 105 -2.21 1.48 16.42
C ILE A 105 -3.18 0.35 16.16
N ARG A 106 -2.76 -0.64 15.39
CA ARG A 106 -3.62 -1.75 15.03
C ARG A 106 -2.86 -3.05 15.17
N THR A 107 -3.46 -3.98 15.90
CA THR A 107 -2.98 -5.36 16.02
C THR A 107 -3.98 -6.25 15.31
N ARG A 108 -3.49 -7.16 14.48
CA ARG A 108 -4.30 -8.09 13.72
C ARG A 108 -3.75 -9.51 13.86
N PHE A 109 -4.64 -10.46 13.97
CA PHE A 109 -4.37 -11.87 13.77
C PHE A 109 -5.01 -12.31 12.47
N VAL A 110 -4.26 -13.04 11.65
CA VAL A 110 -4.71 -13.58 10.35
C VAL A 110 -4.54 -15.09 10.37
N SER A 111 -5.54 -15.80 9.85
CA SER A 111 -5.51 -17.25 9.70
C SER A 111 -6.26 -17.62 8.43
N GLY A 112 -5.60 -18.29 7.49
CA GLY A 112 -6.19 -18.58 6.19
C GLY A 112 -5.46 -19.63 5.40
N ASN A 113 -6.10 -20.07 4.32
CA ASN A 113 -5.61 -21.09 3.41
C ASN A 113 -5.19 -20.47 2.08
N GLU A 114 -3.95 -20.67 1.68
CA GLU A 114 -3.43 -20.36 0.36
C GLU A 114 -3.68 -21.51 -0.60
N VAL A 115 -4.15 -21.19 -1.80
CA VAL A 115 -4.20 -22.12 -2.94
C VAL A 115 -3.56 -21.43 -4.13
N THR A 116 -2.44 -21.93 -4.59
CA THR A 116 -1.74 -21.40 -5.77
C THR A 116 -1.78 -22.38 -6.92
N ASN A 117 -2.30 -21.93 -8.05
CA ASN A 117 -2.35 -22.66 -9.32
C ASN A 117 -1.40 -21.99 -10.32
N PRO A 118 -0.45 -22.74 -10.89
CA PRO A 118 0.47 -22.18 -11.89
C PRO A 118 -0.24 -21.88 -13.20
N GLY A 119 0.20 -20.82 -13.89
CA GLY A 119 -0.19 -20.50 -15.25
C GLY A 119 0.63 -21.22 -16.32
N THR A 120 0.47 -20.85 -17.58
CA THR A 120 1.16 -21.52 -18.73
C THR A 120 2.68 -21.39 -18.67
N LEU A 121 3.18 -20.28 -18.12
CA LEU A 121 4.64 -20.06 -17.99
C LEU A 121 5.29 -20.97 -16.93
N HIS A 122 4.49 -21.56 -16.04
CA HIS A 122 4.92 -22.43 -14.93
C HIS A 122 4.11 -23.74 -14.89
N SER A 123 3.64 -24.21 -16.05
CA SER A 123 2.70 -25.35 -16.18
C SER A 123 3.18 -26.65 -15.54
N ASN A 124 4.48 -26.84 -15.34
CA ASN A 124 5.07 -28.02 -14.69
C ASN A 124 5.05 -27.93 -13.16
N ALA A 125 4.71 -26.79 -12.57
CA ALA A 125 4.64 -26.66 -11.12
C ALA A 125 3.32 -27.26 -10.59
N PRO A 126 3.34 -27.92 -9.42
CA PRO A 126 2.10 -28.45 -8.83
C PRO A 126 1.23 -27.35 -8.25
N THR A 127 -0.06 -27.61 -8.17
CA THR A 127 -0.97 -26.80 -7.32
C THR A 127 -0.55 -26.97 -5.87
N ILE A 128 -0.36 -25.86 -5.15
CA ILE A 128 0.04 -25.84 -3.75
C ILE A 128 -1.14 -25.37 -2.90
N LYS A 129 -1.30 -26.03 -1.75
CA LYS A 129 -2.26 -25.63 -0.71
C LYS A 129 -1.50 -25.57 0.59
N GLU A 130 -1.55 -24.42 1.25
CA GLU A 130 -0.83 -24.18 2.49
C GLU A 130 -1.66 -23.33 3.46
N TRP A 131 -1.56 -23.63 4.74
CA TRP A 131 -2.24 -22.89 5.79
C TRP A 131 -1.29 -21.91 6.44
N HIS A 132 -1.70 -20.62 6.51
CA HIS A 132 -0.91 -19.54 7.07
C HIS A 132 -1.58 -18.93 8.29
N GLN A 133 -0.78 -18.62 9.31
CA GLN A 133 -1.20 -17.91 10.51
C GLN A 133 -0.13 -16.93 10.94
N TRP A 134 -0.52 -15.70 11.29
CA TRP A 134 0.42 -14.71 11.82
C TRP A 134 -0.26 -13.59 12.58
N TRP A 135 0.56 -12.90 13.36
CA TRP A 135 0.22 -11.63 13.97
C TRP A 135 0.88 -10.49 13.21
N GLN A 136 0.18 -9.35 13.19
CA GLN A 136 0.68 -8.11 12.63
C GLN A 136 0.37 -6.97 13.56
N VAL A 137 1.34 -6.08 13.79
CA VAL A 137 1.17 -4.82 14.52
C VAL A 137 1.61 -3.70 13.61
N LYS A 138 0.70 -2.78 13.32
CA LYS A 138 0.97 -1.59 12.50
C LYS A 138 0.69 -0.34 13.32
N MET A 139 1.63 0.61 13.31
CA MET A 139 1.48 1.91 13.94
C MET A 139 1.74 3.01 12.93
N ILE A 140 0.86 4.03 12.91
CA ILE A 140 1.00 5.22 12.07
C ILE A 140 0.87 6.45 12.95
N TYR A 141 1.81 7.37 12.81
CA TYR A 141 1.79 8.67 13.45
C TYR A 141 2.02 9.77 12.43
N ASP A 142 1.08 10.73 12.35
CA ASP A 142 1.15 11.90 11.47
C ASP A 142 0.85 13.14 12.30
N ASN A 143 1.73 14.13 12.31
CA ASN A 143 1.57 15.30 13.16
C ASN A 143 2.12 16.56 12.49
N TYR A 144 1.30 17.62 12.45
CA TYR A 144 1.70 18.96 12.00
C TYR A 144 1.96 19.82 13.24
N PHE A 145 3.22 19.85 13.67
CA PHE A 145 3.63 20.38 14.98
C PHE A 145 4.16 21.81 14.93
N PHE A 146 4.54 22.32 13.76
CA PHE A 146 5.12 23.66 13.64
C PHE A 146 4.38 24.50 12.60
N ARG A 147 4.20 25.79 12.93
CA ARG A 147 3.61 26.78 12.04
C ARG A 147 4.25 28.15 12.25
N ALA A 148 4.74 28.74 11.15
CA ALA A 148 5.26 30.10 11.12
C ALA A 148 4.67 30.83 9.91
N GLY A 149 3.68 31.69 10.15
CA GLY A 149 2.97 32.39 9.08
C GLY A 149 2.32 31.45 8.06
N LYS A 150 2.82 31.50 6.84
CA LYS A 150 2.38 30.65 5.70
C LYS A 150 3.03 29.28 5.67
N TYR A 151 4.12 29.07 6.39
CA TYR A 151 4.86 27.82 6.45
C TYR A 151 4.36 26.91 7.57
N LYS A 152 4.26 25.60 7.29
CA LYS A 152 3.89 24.58 8.24
C LYS A 152 4.80 23.36 8.03
N LEU A 153 5.14 22.69 9.12
CA LEU A 153 5.96 21.50 9.10
C LEU A 153 5.22 20.34 9.78
N GLY A 154 5.23 19.21 9.13
CA GLY A 154 4.69 17.96 9.64
C GLY A 154 5.72 16.86 9.64
N PHE A 155 5.50 15.89 10.53
CA PHE A 155 6.27 14.66 10.64
C PHE A 155 5.34 13.47 10.46
N TYR A 156 5.79 12.48 9.69
CA TYR A 156 5.12 11.22 9.49
C TYR A 156 6.02 10.07 9.93
N ALA A 157 5.46 9.10 10.63
CA ALA A 157 6.13 7.84 10.95
C ALA A 157 5.14 6.68 10.82
N GLU A 158 5.65 5.58 10.32
CA GLU A 158 4.91 4.32 10.19
C GLU A 158 5.84 3.17 10.50
N THR A 159 5.35 2.19 11.25
CA THR A 159 6.07 0.95 11.48
C THR A 159 5.12 -0.23 11.38
N ASN A 160 5.63 -1.33 10.87
CA ASN A 160 4.94 -2.60 10.81
C ASN A 160 5.83 -3.72 11.31
N PHE A 161 5.25 -4.58 12.13
CA PHE A 161 5.86 -5.83 12.58
C PHE A 161 4.89 -6.96 12.31
N SER A 162 5.30 -7.96 11.55
CA SER A 162 4.48 -9.08 11.14
C SER A 162 5.29 -10.36 11.13
N GLY A 163 4.71 -11.42 11.69
CA GLY A 163 5.22 -12.78 11.55
C GLY A 163 4.72 -13.46 10.28
N GLN A 164 4.31 -12.71 9.27
CA GLN A 164 3.76 -13.26 8.02
C GLN A 164 4.75 -14.21 7.34
N PRO A 165 4.36 -15.46 7.08
CA PRO A 165 5.17 -16.40 6.30
C PRO A 165 5.19 -16.01 4.83
N PHE A 166 6.14 -16.55 4.08
CA PHE A 166 6.15 -16.41 2.63
C PHE A 166 5.06 -17.28 2.02
N PHE A 167 4.45 -16.79 0.97
CA PHE A 167 3.56 -17.51 0.08
C PHE A 167 4.39 -18.36 -0.90
N ASN A 168 3.72 -19.18 -1.67
CA ASN A 168 4.36 -20.15 -2.56
C ASN A 168 5.41 -19.56 -3.50
N ASN A 169 5.23 -18.32 -3.97
CA ASN A 169 6.20 -17.63 -4.81
C ASN A 169 6.41 -16.16 -4.40
N TYR A 170 7.43 -15.53 -4.98
CA TYR A 170 7.81 -14.16 -4.66
C TYR A 170 6.66 -13.18 -4.91
N THR A 171 5.99 -13.26 -6.06
CA THR A 171 4.95 -12.28 -6.42
C THR A 171 3.75 -12.39 -5.49
N ALA A 172 3.26 -13.61 -5.21
CA ALA A 172 2.19 -13.84 -4.23
C ALA A 172 2.57 -13.30 -2.84
N THR A 173 3.82 -13.52 -2.43
CA THR A 173 4.35 -13.03 -1.16
C THR A 173 4.30 -11.51 -1.08
N ILE A 174 4.83 -10.80 -2.08
CA ILE A 174 4.87 -9.32 -2.08
C ILE A 174 3.47 -8.70 -2.13
N LEU A 175 2.53 -9.31 -2.87
CA LEU A 175 1.15 -8.83 -2.98
C LEU A 175 0.40 -8.86 -1.63
N GLN A 176 0.72 -9.82 -0.77
CA GLN A 176 0.09 -9.97 0.54
C GLN A 176 0.86 -9.26 1.64
N MET A 177 2.09 -8.78 1.37
CA MET A 177 2.88 -8.07 2.36
C MET A 177 2.42 -6.64 2.59
N PRO A 178 2.51 -6.15 3.82
CA PRO A 178 2.25 -4.74 4.11
C PRO A 178 3.21 -3.83 3.34
N GLY A 179 2.63 -2.78 2.74
CA GLY A 179 3.36 -1.77 1.99
C GLY A 179 3.43 -0.44 2.72
N PHE A 180 4.49 0.33 2.43
CA PHE A 180 4.68 1.69 2.91
C PHE A 180 4.17 2.69 1.89
N TYR A 181 3.05 3.35 2.20
CA TYR A 181 2.35 4.27 1.30
C TYR A 181 2.02 5.61 1.99
N PRO A 182 3.03 6.47 2.23
CA PRO A 182 2.87 7.68 3.03
C PRO A 182 2.10 8.80 2.33
N THR A 183 2.05 8.79 0.99
CA THR A 183 1.32 9.78 0.18
C THR A 183 0.04 9.20 -0.39
N GLN A 184 -0.89 10.06 -0.80
CA GLN A 184 -2.12 9.60 -1.45
C GLN A 184 -1.82 8.97 -2.82
N GLU A 185 -0.85 9.51 -3.52
CA GLU A 185 -0.44 9.09 -4.85
C GLU A 185 0.25 7.73 -4.82
N SER A 186 1.07 7.46 -3.77
CA SER A 186 1.74 6.16 -3.62
C SER A 186 0.75 5.00 -3.51
N LYS A 187 -0.44 5.23 -2.95
CA LYS A 187 -1.50 4.22 -2.82
C LYS A 187 -2.14 3.82 -4.16
N THR A 188 -1.91 4.57 -5.23
CA THR A 188 -2.41 4.24 -6.58
C THR A 188 -1.46 3.35 -7.37
N LEU A 189 -0.29 3.05 -6.83
CA LEU A 189 0.79 2.34 -7.49
C LEU A 189 1.12 1.04 -6.75
N PHE A 190 1.57 0.04 -7.50
CA PHE A 190 2.25 -1.10 -6.92
C PHE A 190 3.76 -0.81 -6.86
N LEU A 191 4.27 -0.67 -5.65
CA LEU A 191 5.66 -0.33 -5.36
C LEU A 191 6.33 -1.51 -4.65
N ASP A 192 6.81 -2.48 -5.43
CA ASP A 192 7.39 -3.74 -4.94
C ASP A 192 8.48 -3.55 -3.89
N ASN A 193 9.39 -2.58 -4.11
CA ASN A 193 10.49 -2.27 -3.17
C ASN A 193 10.03 -1.72 -1.81
N PHE A 194 8.78 -1.27 -1.70
CA PHE A 194 8.22 -0.67 -0.50
C PHE A 194 7.32 -1.63 0.29
N HIS A 195 7.48 -2.93 0.05
CA HIS A 195 6.80 -4.01 0.79
C HIS A 195 7.80 -4.77 1.65
N ALA A 196 7.47 -4.95 2.91
CA ALA A 196 8.21 -5.80 3.84
C ALA A 196 7.32 -6.19 5.03
N PRO A 197 7.52 -7.36 5.65
CA PRO A 197 6.76 -7.73 6.84
C PRO A 197 7.15 -6.87 8.04
N ASN A 198 8.43 -6.48 8.14
CA ASN A 198 8.97 -5.70 9.24
C ASN A 198 9.72 -4.48 8.69
N TYR A 199 9.26 -3.28 9.05
CA TYR A 199 9.86 -2.04 8.58
C TYR A 199 9.60 -0.84 9.49
N PHE A 200 10.43 0.18 9.29
CA PHE A 200 10.24 1.55 9.77
C PHE A 200 10.18 2.49 8.57
N GLY A 201 9.21 3.37 8.57
CA GLY A 201 9.12 4.47 7.62
C GLY A 201 8.96 5.79 8.34
N CYS A 202 9.63 6.83 7.88
CA CYS A 202 9.45 8.18 8.41
C CYS A 202 9.60 9.22 7.31
N GLY A 203 9.09 10.42 7.56
CA GLY A 203 9.21 11.50 6.60
C GLY A 203 8.83 12.86 7.16
N VAL A 204 9.17 13.87 6.39
CA VAL A 204 8.85 15.27 6.69
C VAL A 204 7.97 15.87 5.59
N ARG A 205 7.06 16.75 6.00
CA ARG A 205 6.10 17.43 5.14
C ARG A 205 6.25 18.92 5.30
N ASN A 206 6.82 19.58 4.30
CA ASN A 206 6.93 21.02 4.25
C ASN A 206 5.74 21.57 3.46
N ILE A 207 4.96 22.47 4.06
CA ILE A 207 3.77 23.03 3.45
C ILE A 207 3.89 24.54 3.46
N PHE A 208 3.74 25.13 2.29
CA PHE A 208 3.69 26.57 2.09
C PHE A 208 2.29 26.96 1.59
N SER A 209 1.50 27.60 2.46
CA SER A 209 0.16 28.06 2.15
C SER A 209 0.21 29.46 1.53
N LEU A 210 0.09 29.55 0.20
CA LEU A 210 0.09 30.82 -0.49
C LEU A 210 -1.18 31.64 -0.15
N ARG A 211 -2.33 30.93 -0.17
CA ARG A 211 -3.64 31.45 0.25
C ARG A 211 -4.32 30.40 1.15
N SER A 212 -5.48 30.73 1.70
CA SER A 212 -6.27 29.81 2.53
C SER A 212 -6.65 28.50 1.83
N ASN A 213 -6.70 28.54 0.50
CA ASN A 213 -7.11 27.41 -0.36
C ASN A 213 -6.03 26.94 -1.33
N ILE A 214 -4.80 27.48 -1.30
CA ILE A 214 -3.69 27.07 -2.17
C ILE A 214 -2.49 26.72 -1.31
N ASP A 215 -2.08 25.45 -1.39
CA ASP A 215 -0.92 24.90 -0.71
C ASP A 215 0.10 24.36 -1.73
N PHE A 216 1.39 24.67 -1.52
CA PHE A 216 2.50 23.96 -2.12
C PHE A 216 3.11 23.04 -1.06
N ARG A 217 3.41 21.80 -1.43
CA ARG A 217 3.95 20.81 -0.51
C ARG A 217 5.22 20.20 -1.08
N LEU A 218 6.24 20.08 -0.24
CA LEU A 218 7.45 19.31 -0.50
C LEU A 218 7.59 18.28 0.59
N GLU A 219 7.51 17.03 0.22
CA GLU A 219 7.51 15.91 1.15
C GLU A 219 8.64 14.93 0.81
N GLY A 220 9.27 14.40 1.84
CA GLY A 220 10.32 13.40 1.69
C GLY A 220 10.15 12.31 2.74
N TYR A 221 10.33 11.05 2.31
CA TYR A 221 10.14 9.87 3.15
C TYR A 221 11.28 8.88 2.94
N ALA A 222 11.66 8.23 4.03
CA ALA A 222 12.59 7.10 4.02
C ALA A 222 11.86 5.85 4.49
N PHE A 223 12.08 4.75 3.79
CA PHE A 223 11.58 3.42 4.12
C PHE A 223 12.77 2.50 4.40
N GLN A 224 12.78 1.91 5.58
CA GLN A 224 13.83 0.99 6.04
C GLN A 224 13.20 -0.35 6.37
N PRO A 225 13.21 -1.34 5.46
CA PRO A 225 12.87 -2.71 5.82
C PRO A 225 13.91 -3.28 6.78
N LEU A 226 13.48 -4.11 7.71
CA LEU A 226 14.39 -4.86 8.57
C LEU A 226 15.19 -5.85 7.73
N GLN A 227 14.51 -6.56 6.85
CA GLN A 227 15.09 -7.42 5.82
C GLN A 227 14.35 -7.19 4.51
N VAL A 228 15.11 -7.06 3.42
CA VAL A 228 14.54 -6.97 2.08
C VAL A 228 14.04 -8.34 1.66
N VAL A 229 12.88 -8.40 1.03
CA VAL A 229 12.40 -9.64 0.41
C VAL A 229 12.85 -9.65 -1.03
N THR A 230 13.61 -10.67 -1.40
CA THR A 230 14.16 -10.83 -2.75
C THR A 230 13.65 -12.13 -3.39
N LYS A 231 13.78 -12.19 -4.70
CA LYS A 231 13.42 -13.35 -5.50
C LYS A 231 14.68 -14.20 -5.71
N ASN A 232 14.63 -15.50 -5.37
CA ASN A 232 15.69 -16.45 -5.71
C ASN A 232 15.52 -17.04 -7.11
N ASP A 233 16.48 -17.88 -7.54
CA ASP A 233 16.48 -18.53 -8.87
C ASP A 233 15.25 -19.44 -9.11
N ASN A 234 14.63 -19.94 -8.03
CA ASN A 234 13.41 -20.77 -8.07
C ASN A 234 12.13 -19.93 -7.97
N GLU A 235 12.20 -18.60 -8.19
CA GLU A 235 11.09 -17.65 -8.12
C GLU A 235 10.41 -17.56 -6.74
N LYS A 236 11.05 -18.09 -5.69
CA LYS A 236 10.56 -18.01 -4.31
C LYS A 236 11.08 -16.76 -3.61
N ALA A 237 10.28 -16.28 -2.66
CA ALA A 237 10.69 -15.20 -1.77
C ALA A 237 11.74 -15.70 -0.78
N VAL A 238 12.76 -14.90 -0.55
CA VAL A 238 13.78 -15.13 0.48
C VAL A 238 14.12 -13.82 1.16
N PHE A 239 14.49 -13.88 2.43
CA PHE A 239 15.01 -12.72 3.13
C PHE A 239 16.45 -12.46 2.72
N GLY A 240 16.74 -11.21 2.39
CA GLY A 240 18.11 -10.71 2.30
C GLY A 240 18.67 -10.34 3.66
N ASP A 241 19.88 -9.74 3.65
CA ASP A 241 20.55 -9.32 4.87
C ASP A 241 19.78 -8.20 5.59
N ALA A 242 19.90 -8.18 6.92
CA ALA A 242 19.24 -7.17 7.74
C ALA A 242 19.80 -5.77 7.42
N PHE A 243 18.91 -4.79 7.29
CA PHE A 243 19.21 -3.39 7.00
C PHE A 243 20.04 -3.14 5.73
N SER A 244 20.06 -4.09 4.79
CA SER A 244 20.88 -4.05 3.57
C SER A 244 20.45 -2.99 2.57
N ALA A 245 19.20 -2.55 2.60
CA ALA A 245 18.68 -1.53 1.68
C ALA A 245 17.81 -0.50 2.39
N ARG A 246 17.76 0.69 1.82
CA ARG A 246 16.87 1.79 2.20
C ARG A 246 16.32 2.42 0.96
N TYR A 247 15.03 2.77 0.99
CA TYR A 247 14.34 3.36 -0.17
C TYR A 247 13.75 4.72 0.18
N PHE A 248 13.63 5.58 -0.80
CA PHE A 248 13.16 6.95 -0.63
C PHE A 248 11.96 7.26 -1.53
N ILE A 249 11.07 8.10 -0.99
CA ILE A 249 9.97 8.71 -1.73
C ILE A 249 10.11 10.22 -1.55
N ALA A 250 9.99 10.96 -2.65
CA ALA A 250 9.87 12.41 -2.60
C ALA A 250 8.65 12.87 -3.42
N SER A 251 7.98 13.92 -2.99
CA SER A 251 6.81 14.46 -3.66
C SER A 251 6.82 15.97 -3.62
N PHE A 252 6.55 16.60 -4.76
CA PHE A 252 6.24 18.03 -4.86
C PHE A 252 4.84 18.19 -5.40
N SER A 253 3.98 18.92 -4.69
CA SER A 253 2.57 19.06 -5.04
C SER A 253 2.10 20.50 -4.98
N GLY A 254 1.32 20.91 -5.99
CA GLY A 254 0.49 22.10 -5.97
C GLY A 254 -0.97 21.70 -5.74
N ILE A 255 -1.62 22.25 -4.72
CA ILE A 255 -2.95 21.83 -4.30
C ILE A 255 -3.86 23.03 -4.18
N PHE A 256 -4.99 22.98 -4.86
CA PHE A 256 -6.09 23.90 -4.70
C PHE A 256 -7.24 23.19 -3.96
N HIS A 257 -7.58 23.70 -2.78
CA HIS A 257 -8.68 23.18 -1.97
C HIS A 257 -9.99 23.83 -2.39
N SER A 258 -10.79 23.12 -3.16
CA SER A 258 -12.14 23.56 -3.55
C SER A 258 -13.20 23.01 -2.60
N PRO A 259 -14.42 23.58 -2.59
CA PRO A 259 -15.54 23.05 -1.80
C PRO A 259 -15.94 21.63 -2.12
N VAL A 260 -15.71 21.18 -3.37
CA VAL A 260 -16.03 19.82 -3.84
C VAL A 260 -14.88 18.82 -3.69
N GLY A 261 -13.72 19.29 -3.19
CA GLY A 261 -12.53 18.45 -2.99
C GLY A 261 -11.26 19.11 -3.52
N PRO A 262 -10.10 18.50 -3.27
CA PRO A 262 -8.82 19.04 -3.73
C PRO A 262 -8.66 18.88 -5.26
N VAL A 263 -8.06 19.89 -5.89
CA VAL A 263 -7.46 19.78 -7.22
C VAL A 263 -5.97 19.78 -7.02
N ALA A 264 -5.30 18.73 -7.41
CA ALA A 264 -3.88 18.58 -7.15
C ALA A 264 -3.11 18.11 -8.38
N MET A 265 -1.91 18.66 -8.53
CA MET A 265 -0.90 18.20 -9.46
C MET A 265 0.34 17.85 -8.65
N THR A 266 0.81 16.62 -8.78
CA THR A 266 1.93 16.09 -8.01
C THR A 266 3.00 15.53 -8.93
N LEU A 267 4.25 15.87 -8.63
CA LEU A 267 5.45 15.24 -9.18
C LEU A 267 6.04 14.36 -8.08
N ASN A 268 6.12 13.06 -8.32
CA ASN A 268 6.60 12.10 -7.35
C ASN A 268 7.85 11.40 -7.85
N TYR A 269 8.78 11.17 -6.94
CA TYR A 269 9.94 10.30 -7.10
C TYR A 269 9.77 9.08 -6.20
N TYR A 270 9.97 7.90 -6.76
CA TYR A 270 10.02 6.63 -6.04
C TYR A 270 11.34 5.94 -6.36
N ASP A 271 12.04 5.51 -5.32
CA ASP A 271 13.29 4.76 -5.46
C ASP A 271 12.99 3.34 -5.95
N ARG A 272 12.95 3.20 -7.27
CA ARG A 272 12.70 1.94 -7.98
C ARG A 272 13.47 1.90 -9.29
N LYS A 273 13.76 0.69 -9.77
CA LYS A 273 14.59 0.46 -10.97
C LYS A 273 14.00 1.03 -12.27
N THR A 274 12.68 1.16 -12.35
CA THR A 274 11.99 1.63 -13.57
C THR A 274 10.93 2.66 -13.22
N LYS A 275 10.80 3.72 -14.05
CA LYS A 275 9.80 4.80 -13.89
C LYS A 275 9.82 5.44 -12.50
N SER A 276 11.00 5.87 -12.06
CA SER A 276 11.19 6.51 -10.75
C SER A 276 10.36 7.79 -10.59
N PHE A 277 10.09 8.51 -11.68
CA PHE A 277 9.28 9.73 -11.66
C PHE A 277 7.88 9.49 -12.19
N THR A 278 6.88 10.04 -11.53
CA THR A 278 5.48 10.03 -11.97
C THR A 278 4.85 11.39 -11.75
N VAL A 279 3.99 11.79 -12.67
CA VAL A 279 3.15 12.98 -12.53
C VAL A 279 1.71 12.50 -12.42
N LEU A 280 1.01 12.99 -11.42
CA LEU A 280 -0.41 12.72 -11.24
C LEU A 280 -1.16 14.05 -11.16
N PHE A 281 -2.26 14.13 -11.90
CA PHE A 281 -3.25 15.20 -11.78
C PHE A 281 -4.58 14.58 -11.38
N HIS A 282 -5.25 15.16 -10.38
CA HIS A 282 -6.57 14.69 -9.99
C HIS A 282 -7.46 15.85 -9.50
N ILE A 283 -8.76 15.64 -9.62
CA ILE A 283 -9.80 16.53 -9.13
C ILE A 283 -10.69 15.73 -8.18
N GLY A 284 -10.91 16.26 -6.98
CA GLY A 284 -11.70 15.59 -5.95
C GLY A 284 -10.90 14.60 -5.11
N TYR A 285 -11.60 13.77 -4.36
CA TYR A 285 -10.99 12.77 -3.49
C TYR A 285 -10.63 11.53 -4.28
N ILE A 286 -9.39 11.10 -4.18
CA ILE A 286 -8.97 9.80 -4.69
C ILE A 286 -9.59 8.73 -3.78
N LEU A 287 -10.38 7.84 -4.37
CA LEU A 287 -10.92 6.69 -3.67
C LEU A 287 -9.94 5.54 -3.81
N PHE A 288 -9.44 5.08 -2.69
CA PHE A 288 -8.56 3.90 -2.65
C PHE A 288 -9.38 2.66 -2.40
N ASN A 289 -9.01 1.59 -3.07
CA ASN A 289 -9.53 0.29 -2.75
C ASN A 289 -9.03 -0.14 -1.37
N LYS A 290 -9.95 -0.67 -0.57
CA LYS A 290 -9.59 -1.28 0.70
C LYS A 290 -9.01 -2.66 0.44
N HIS A 291 -7.97 -3.01 1.17
CA HIS A 291 -7.50 -4.39 1.25
C HIS A 291 -8.03 -5.04 2.52
N ALA A 292 -8.37 -6.32 2.44
CA ALA A 292 -8.93 -7.05 3.57
C ALA A 292 -7.95 -7.15 4.74
N LEU A 293 -6.66 -7.08 4.43
CA LEU A 293 -5.56 -7.20 5.39
C LEU A 293 -4.87 -5.86 5.75
N ASP A 294 -5.47 -4.69 5.39
CA ASP A 294 -4.99 -3.35 5.77
C ASP A 294 -5.52 -2.88 7.13
#